data_806a86e452961a29ec8fa4505701d199
#
_entry.id   806a86e452961a29ec8fa4505701d199
#
_cell.length_a   1.000
_cell.length_b   1.000
_cell.length_c   1.000
_cell.angle_alpha   90.00
_cell.angle_beta   90.00
_cell.angle_gamma   90.00
#
_symmetry.space_group_name_H-M   'P 1'
#
loop_
_entity.id
_entity.type
_entity.pdbx_description
1 polymer ?
#
loop_
_entity_poly.entity_id
_entity_poly.type
_entity_poly.pdbx_seq_one_letter_code
_entity_poly.pdbx_strand_id
1 'polypeptide(L)'
;MKLLRLTILMACLLVPQLLIAQTSDSAQMDVAQGETTLVESGVEAAQPQVQSEIIKTGYNFGPLPAVAFDADKGLQLGAILNIYDFGDGSRYPNTRQNWYFEASFFTKGSQLFVVSYDNNFSIPSVRFCSTFTLTNDKAMDFYGFNGYMSYYDHAKVKAGKDKGNHEQFIYTPKYRVNRLAVLFKTDFIGNIWDNKFFWEAGYHLNYFKMGYKNQQALNYAKINKNKAEDKQFPSDPTAENYEKPIFDLYREWGIISDDEAWGGLTSSVRLGLLFDTRDKEAAPSRGIWAEAHLMLAPRWLGTTHPSYRYSVTFRQYVPIVKNDVLTFAYRLNYEGTFGDKAPYYILPYITTVGPNYDRDGMGGYRTIRGMMRDRVQGLDMASYNVELRWRFVKFQLWKQNIAFGLNIFSDGTMVTKNYDMSFRGSEESRAAYDEYMALSGNRTSDRPHITVGAGLRFIMNQNFIVAFEYGLPISRFSSDPFIKNQDGNGAFYINTGYLF
;
A
#
# COMPACT_ATOMS: atom_id res chain seq x y z
N MET A 1 14.63 -14.63 -16.28
CA MET A 1 14.71 -15.86 -15.49
C MET A 1 16.05 -16.05 -14.75
N LYS A 2 17.22 -15.76 -15.31
CA LYS A 2 18.50 -15.88 -14.57
C LYS A 2 18.67 -14.84 -13.45
N LEU A 3 18.20 -13.59 -13.66
CA LEU A 3 18.24 -12.53 -12.63
C LEU A 3 17.32 -12.84 -11.44
N LEU A 4 16.14 -13.40 -11.69
CA LEU A 4 15.17 -13.77 -10.65
C LEU A 4 15.71 -14.90 -9.74
N ARG A 5 16.47 -15.85 -10.31
CA ARG A 5 17.13 -16.90 -9.53
C ARG A 5 18.27 -16.37 -8.66
N LEU A 6 18.98 -15.34 -9.13
CA LEU A 6 20.06 -14.70 -8.38
C LEU A 6 19.53 -13.89 -7.20
N THR A 7 18.40 -13.19 -7.38
CA THR A 7 17.76 -12.37 -6.33
C THR A 7 17.18 -13.25 -5.22
N ILE A 8 16.56 -14.37 -5.55
CA ILE A 8 16.05 -15.34 -4.57
C ILE A 8 17.22 -16.00 -3.80
N LEU A 9 18.30 -16.33 -4.48
CA LEU A 9 19.49 -16.92 -3.86
C LEU A 9 20.21 -15.92 -2.92
N MET A 10 20.30 -14.64 -3.30
CA MET A 10 20.87 -13.60 -2.45
C MET A 10 20.00 -13.29 -1.23
N ALA A 11 18.68 -13.26 -1.37
CA ALA A 11 17.77 -13.10 -0.23
C ALA A 11 17.88 -14.26 0.77
N CYS A 12 18.05 -15.49 0.29
CA CYS A 12 18.26 -16.65 1.15
C CYS A 12 19.64 -16.73 1.78
N LEU A 13 20.68 -16.14 1.18
CA LEU A 13 22.04 -16.15 1.70
C LEU A 13 22.34 -15.01 2.70
N LEU A 14 21.61 -13.91 2.65
CA LEU A 14 21.78 -12.76 3.58
C LEU A 14 21.08 -12.96 4.93
N VAL A 15 20.06 -13.81 5.01
CA VAL A 15 19.34 -14.10 6.26
C VAL A 15 20.21 -14.75 7.35
N PRO A 16 21.15 -15.69 7.06
CA PRO A 16 21.97 -16.29 8.10
C PRO A 16 23.02 -15.37 8.71
N GLN A 17 23.53 -14.39 7.98
CA GLN A 17 24.63 -13.54 8.45
C GLN A 17 24.20 -12.41 9.39
N LEU A 18 22.95 -11.96 9.31
CA LEU A 18 22.37 -10.94 10.19
C LEU A 18 21.94 -11.46 11.57
N LEU A 19 21.85 -12.79 11.72
CA LEU A 19 21.47 -13.45 12.99
C LEU A 19 22.63 -13.69 13.96
N ILE A 20 23.88 -13.49 13.53
CA ILE A 20 25.08 -13.74 14.35
C ILE A 20 25.43 -12.57 15.30
N ALA A 21 24.86 -11.38 15.08
CA ALA A 21 25.21 -10.16 15.83
C ALA A 21 24.47 -9.97 17.19
N GLN A 22 23.68 -10.93 17.64
CA GLN A 22 22.91 -10.80 18.89
C GLN A 22 23.25 -11.86 19.96
N THR A 23 24.49 -12.33 20.05
CA THR A 23 24.90 -13.16 21.18
C THR A 23 25.99 -12.47 21.98
N SER A 24 25.62 -11.66 22.95
CA SER A 24 26.43 -11.42 24.14
C SER A 24 25.53 -11.23 25.35
N ASP A 25 25.88 -12.04 26.37
CA ASP A 25 25.58 -11.97 27.79
C ASP A 25 24.19 -12.32 28.32
N SER A 26 24.05 -13.50 28.86
CA SER A 26 24.18 -13.73 30.30
C SER A 26 24.00 -15.24 30.60
N ALA A 27 25.10 -15.84 31.02
CA ALA A 27 25.10 -17.17 31.63
C ALA A 27 24.80 -17.01 33.14
N GLN A 28 23.79 -17.69 33.62
CA GLN A 28 23.80 -18.18 35.01
C GLN A 28 23.33 -19.62 35.04
N MET A 29 24.23 -20.46 35.54
CA MET A 29 24.03 -21.87 35.87
C MET A 29 23.08 -21.98 37.06
N ASP A 30 22.24 -23.00 37.01
CA ASP A 30 21.92 -23.73 38.23
C ASP A 30 21.78 -25.23 37.94
N VAL A 31 22.29 -26.00 38.94
CA VAL A 31 22.71 -27.38 38.88
C VAL A 31 21.60 -28.30 39.40
N ALA A 32 21.43 -29.41 38.70
CA ALA A 32 21.07 -30.78 39.08
C ALA A 32 20.06 -31.08 40.20
N GLN A 33 19.16 -31.98 39.92
CA GLN A 33 19.16 -33.28 40.60
C GLN A 33 18.33 -34.28 39.82
N GLY A 34 18.87 -35.48 39.64
CA GLY A 34 18.24 -36.57 38.89
C GLY A 34 17.43 -37.46 39.78
N GLU A 35 16.50 -38.16 39.16
CA GLU A 35 16.03 -39.49 39.63
C GLU A 35 15.62 -40.33 38.43
N THR A 36 16.12 -41.55 38.45
CA THR A 36 15.97 -42.62 37.47
C THR A 36 14.74 -43.44 37.79
N THR A 37 13.83 -43.72 36.86
CA THR A 37 13.00 -44.95 36.89
C THR A 37 12.45 -45.32 35.50
N LEU A 38 12.88 -46.47 35.09
CA LEU A 38 12.27 -47.56 34.33
C LEU A 38 11.37 -47.32 33.09
N VAL A 39 11.83 -47.99 32.07
CA VAL A 39 11.30 -48.22 30.74
C VAL A 39 9.95 -48.95 30.75
N GLU A 40 8.96 -48.38 30.08
CA GLU A 40 7.87 -49.15 29.47
C GLU A 40 7.71 -48.68 27.99
N SER A 41 7.91 -49.66 27.10
CA SER A 41 7.80 -49.48 25.67
C SER A 41 6.34 -49.45 25.22
N GLY A 42 5.79 -48.26 25.06
CA GLY A 42 4.56 -48.05 24.32
C GLY A 42 4.86 -47.15 23.11
N VAL A 43 4.63 -47.62 21.89
CA VAL A 43 4.65 -46.79 20.69
C VAL A 43 3.42 -45.86 20.75
N GLU A 44 3.56 -44.75 21.42
CA GLU A 44 2.63 -43.66 21.34
C GLU A 44 2.96 -42.84 20.08
N ALA A 45 2.00 -42.69 19.17
CA ALA A 45 2.08 -41.83 18.05
C ALA A 45 2.40 -40.40 18.55
N ALA A 46 3.57 -39.88 18.18
CA ALA A 46 4.04 -38.56 18.59
C ALA A 46 3.00 -37.50 18.20
N GLN A 47 2.21 -37.07 19.18
CA GLN A 47 1.45 -35.84 19.04
C GLN A 47 2.46 -34.70 18.82
N PRO A 48 2.27 -33.79 17.84
CA PRO A 48 3.16 -32.67 17.65
C PRO A 48 3.12 -31.83 18.93
N GLN A 49 4.20 -31.83 19.69
CA GLN A 49 4.38 -30.96 20.85
C GLN A 49 4.20 -29.53 20.36
N VAL A 50 3.15 -28.87 20.79
CA VAL A 50 2.96 -27.43 20.60
C VAL A 50 4.03 -26.77 21.47
N GLN A 51 5.18 -26.47 20.87
CA GLN A 51 6.23 -25.71 21.55
C GLN A 51 5.62 -24.36 22.00
N SER A 52 5.75 -24.04 23.27
CA SER A 52 5.31 -22.73 23.80
C SER A 52 6.11 -21.63 23.09
N GLU A 53 5.39 -20.57 22.69
CA GLU A 53 6.00 -19.44 21.97
C GLU A 53 7.00 -18.71 22.88
N ILE A 54 8.18 -18.35 22.34
CA ILE A 54 9.21 -17.60 23.05
C ILE A 54 8.74 -16.15 23.22
N ILE A 55 8.56 -15.70 24.46
CA ILE A 55 8.18 -14.35 24.81
C ILE A 55 9.43 -13.44 24.68
N LYS A 56 9.30 -12.35 23.90
CA LYS A 56 10.35 -11.33 23.77
C LYS A 56 10.19 -10.26 24.84
N THR A 57 11.34 -9.76 25.33
CA THR A 57 11.42 -8.70 26.34
C THR A 57 12.39 -7.61 25.89
N GLY A 58 12.31 -6.42 26.49
CA GLY A 58 13.20 -5.28 26.22
C GLY A 58 13.17 -4.80 24.78
N TYR A 59 14.28 -4.19 24.35
CA TYR A 59 14.42 -3.67 23.00
C TYR A 59 14.86 -4.76 22.02
N ASN A 60 14.13 -4.85 20.91
CA ASN A 60 14.45 -5.76 19.80
C ASN A 60 14.57 -4.94 18.52
N PHE A 61 15.60 -5.22 17.73
CA PHE A 61 15.93 -4.50 16.51
C PHE A 61 15.65 -5.38 15.29
N GLY A 62 14.97 -4.81 14.30
CA GLY A 62 14.66 -5.46 13.02
C GLY A 62 15.21 -4.66 11.85
N PRO A 63 16.55 -4.68 11.61
CA PRO A 63 17.12 -4.07 10.42
C PRO A 63 16.83 -4.95 9.19
N LEU A 64 16.43 -4.31 8.08
CA LEU A 64 16.08 -4.97 6.85
C LEU A 64 16.58 -4.17 5.64
N PRO A 65 17.10 -4.83 4.61
CA PRO A 65 17.25 -4.19 3.32
C PRO A 65 15.86 -3.96 2.70
N ALA A 66 15.56 -2.74 2.28
CA ALA A 66 14.42 -2.46 1.44
C ALA A 66 14.81 -2.76 0.00
N VAL A 67 14.49 -3.95 -0.48
CA VAL A 67 14.72 -4.37 -1.87
C VAL A 67 13.38 -4.79 -2.46
N ALA A 68 12.88 -4.01 -3.42
CA ALA A 68 11.67 -4.33 -4.15
C ALA A 68 11.83 -3.91 -5.61
N PHE A 69 10.97 -4.43 -6.46
CA PHE A 69 10.91 -4.01 -7.86
C PHE A 69 9.51 -3.54 -8.17
N ASP A 70 9.43 -2.31 -8.64
CA ASP A 70 8.22 -1.69 -9.18
C ASP A 70 8.46 -1.42 -10.67
N ALA A 71 7.56 -1.90 -11.54
CA ALA A 71 7.70 -1.72 -12.99
C ALA A 71 7.81 -0.25 -13.38
N ASP A 72 7.21 0.64 -12.59
CA ASP A 72 7.11 2.06 -12.87
C ASP A 72 8.23 2.87 -12.23
N LYS A 73 8.62 2.53 -11.00
CA LYS A 73 9.71 3.21 -10.26
C LYS A 73 11.07 2.55 -10.44
N GLY A 74 11.11 1.31 -10.94
CA GLY A 74 12.32 0.51 -11.10
C GLY A 74 12.68 -0.28 -9.84
N LEU A 75 13.95 -0.62 -9.68
CA LEU A 75 14.46 -1.31 -8.50
C LEU A 75 14.49 -0.32 -7.32
N GLN A 76 13.85 -0.69 -6.21
CA GLN A 76 13.97 -0.03 -4.92
C GLN A 76 15.18 -0.59 -4.18
N LEU A 77 16.02 0.30 -3.70
CA LEU A 77 17.15 -0.01 -2.83
C LEU A 77 17.07 0.91 -1.62
N GLY A 78 17.14 0.34 -0.43
CA GLY A 78 17.03 1.14 0.79
C GLY A 78 17.31 0.31 2.04
N ALA A 79 17.01 0.92 3.18
CA ALA A 79 17.09 0.30 4.49
C ALA A 79 15.83 0.59 5.29
N ILE A 80 15.39 -0.41 6.03
CA ILE A 80 14.32 -0.31 7.03
C ILE A 80 14.92 -0.69 8.39
N LEU A 81 14.57 0.07 9.42
CA LEU A 81 14.89 -0.27 10.79
C LEU A 81 13.62 -0.18 11.64
N ASN A 82 13.21 -1.31 12.20
CA ASN A 82 12.22 -1.36 13.28
C ASN A 82 12.91 -1.50 14.62
N ILE A 83 12.47 -0.73 15.60
CA ILE A 83 12.91 -0.85 16.99
C ILE A 83 11.67 -1.10 17.83
N TYR A 84 11.55 -2.31 18.37
CA TYR A 84 10.43 -2.75 19.19
C TYR A 84 10.82 -2.77 20.66
N ASP A 85 10.05 -2.13 21.52
CA ASP A 85 10.17 -2.25 22.97
C ASP A 85 9.02 -3.11 23.52
N PHE A 86 9.32 -4.33 23.96
CA PHE A 86 8.37 -5.25 24.56
C PHE A 86 8.27 -5.09 26.09
N GLY A 87 9.13 -4.25 26.70
CA GLY A 87 9.17 -4.09 28.15
C GLY A 87 9.51 -5.40 28.88
N ASP A 88 8.70 -5.78 29.84
CA ASP A 88 8.82 -7.04 30.59
C ASP A 88 8.28 -8.27 29.84
N GLY A 89 7.71 -8.10 28.65
CA GLY A 89 7.12 -9.16 27.84
C GLY A 89 5.67 -9.51 28.16
N SER A 90 5.09 -8.91 29.18
CA SER A 90 3.70 -9.22 29.62
C SER A 90 2.65 -8.94 28.54
N ARG A 91 2.96 -8.05 27.58
CA ARG A 91 2.10 -7.67 26.47
C ARG A 91 2.47 -8.34 25.16
N TYR A 92 3.51 -9.18 25.15
CA TYR A 92 3.93 -9.86 23.92
C TYR A 92 2.76 -10.61 23.23
N PRO A 93 2.59 -10.51 21.91
CA PRO A 93 3.46 -9.90 20.90
C PRO A 93 3.26 -8.39 20.70
N ASN A 94 2.39 -7.72 21.44
CA ASN A 94 2.18 -6.27 21.34
C ASN A 94 3.32 -5.51 22.03
N THR A 95 3.75 -4.42 21.40
CA THR A 95 4.84 -3.58 21.90
C THR A 95 4.34 -2.50 22.86
N ARG A 96 5.21 -2.00 23.73
CA ARG A 96 4.99 -0.77 24.51
C ARG A 96 5.18 0.46 23.63
N GLN A 97 6.25 0.45 22.83
CA GLN A 97 6.53 1.46 21.82
C GLN A 97 7.28 0.84 20.65
N ASN A 98 7.15 1.48 19.51
CA ASN A 98 7.77 1.06 18.26
C ASN A 98 8.24 2.27 17.46
N TRP A 99 9.46 2.18 16.93
CA TRP A 99 10.02 3.12 15.97
C TRP A 99 10.19 2.41 14.63
N TYR A 100 9.78 3.08 13.56
CA TYR A 100 10.01 2.65 12.20
C TYR A 100 10.76 3.73 11.44
N PHE A 101 11.84 3.35 10.79
CA PHE A 101 12.61 4.19 9.88
C PHE A 101 12.74 3.51 8.54
N GLU A 102 12.50 4.26 7.48
CA GLU A 102 12.74 3.80 6.12
C GLU A 102 13.42 4.88 5.30
N ALA A 103 14.46 4.51 4.55
CA ALA A 103 15.07 5.34 3.52
C ALA A 103 15.23 4.49 2.26
N SER A 104 14.51 4.84 1.20
CA SER A 104 14.46 4.08 -0.04
C SER A 104 14.66 4.96 -1.26
N PHE A 105 15.44 4.47 -2.22
CA PHE A 105 15.73 5.11 -3.49
C PHE A 105 15.36 4.16 -4.63
N PHE A 106 14.75 4.72 -5.66
CA PHE A 106 14.33 3.95 -6.83
C PHE A 106 15.20 4.29 -8.03
N THR A 107 15.55 3.30 -8.85
CA THR A 107 16.46 3.49 -9.99
C THR A 107 15.95 4.48 -11.02
N LYS A 108 14.66 4.77 -11.08
CA LYS A 108 14.08 5.82 -11.94
C LYS A 108 13.99 7.20 -11.27
N GLY A 109 14.61 7.37 -10.09
CA GLY A 109 14.82 8.65 -9.42
C GLY A 109 13.78 9.03 -8.36
N SER A 110 12.80 8.17 -8.07
CA SER A 110 11.89 8.37 -6.92
C SER A 110 12.59 8.09 -5.60
N GLN A 111 12.10 8.70 -4.52
CA GLN A 111 12.65 8.61 -3.17
C GLN A 111 11.52 8.50 -2.15
N LEU A 112 11.75 7.75 -1.08
CA LEU A 112 10.83 7.61 0.04
C LEU A 112 11.60 7.64 1.36
N PHE A 113 11.20 8.51 2.27
CA PHE A 113 11.68 8.56 3.64
C PHE A 113 10.50 8.53 4.58
N VAL A 114 10.53 7.63 5.56
CA VAL A 114 9.48 7.48 6.57
C VAL A 114 10.11 7.40 7.94
N VAL A 115 9.57 8.15 8.88
CA VAL A 115 9.83 8.02 10.31
C VAL A 115 8.50 7.91 11.01
N SER A 116 8.28 6.81 11.74
CA SER A 116 7.08 6.64 12.54
C SER A 116 7.42 6.28 13.97
N TYR A 117 6.62 6.79 14.87
CA TYR A 117 6.66 6.49 16.30
C TYR A 117 5.28 6.12 16.78
N ASP A 118 5.20 5.02 17.51
CA ASP A 118 3.98 4.51 18.12
C ASP A 118 4.27 4.18 19.59
N ASN A 119 3.50 4.77 20.47
CA ASN A 119 3.69 4.66 21.91
C ASN A 119 2.37 4.39 22.60
N ASN A 120 2.32 3.30 23.34
CA ASN A 120 1.11 2.83 24.01
C ASN A 120 1.31 2.68 25.53
N PHE A 121 2.21 3.46 26.14
CA PHE A 121 2.47 3.33 27.58
C PHE A 121 2.78 4.65 28.29
N SER A 122 3.30 5.67 27.59
CA SER A 122 3.75 6.91 28.22
C SER A 122 2.61 7.77 28.77
N ILE A 123 1.45 7.70 28.13
CA ILE A 123 0.23 8.39 28.58
C ILE A 123 -0.76 7.31 29.00
N PRO A 124 -1.22 7.29 30.27
CA PRO A 124 -2.18 6.29 30.72
C PRO A 124 -3.43 6.25 29.85
N SER A 125 -3.77 5.06 29.38
CA SER A 125 -4.95 4.80 28.54
C SER A 125 -5.02 5.54 27.18
N VAL A 126 -3.89 6.15 26.76
CA VAL A 126 -3.80 6.84 25.47
C VAL A 126 -2.60 6.32 24.68
N ARG A 127 -2.85 5.86 23.48
CA ARG A 127 -1.83 5.55 22.46
C ARG A 127 -1.53 6.81 21.67
N PHE A 128 -0.26 7.10 21.47
CA PHE A 128 0.23 8.21 20.67
C PHE A 128 0.93 7.67 19.43
N CYS A 129 0.48 8.10 18.25
CA CYS A 129 1.10 7.74 16.97
C CYS A 129 1.54 9.00 16.26
N SER A 130 2.76 9.04 15.74
CA SER A 130 3.22 10.14 14.90
C SER A 130 4.01 9.60 13.70
N THR A 131 3.78 10.16 12.52
CA THR A 131 4.48 9.74 11.29
C THR A 131 4.85 10.96 10.47
N PHE A 132 6.10 10.97 10.03
CA PHE A 132 6.61 11.87 9.00
C PHE A 132 6.94 11.06 7.75
N THR A 133 6.42 11.50 6.59
CA THR A 133 6.71 10.87 5.30
C THR A 133 7.12 11.93 4.29
N LEU A 134 8.25 11.72 3.63
CA LEU A 134 8.67 12.48 2.46
C LEU A 134 8.71 11.53 1.26
N THR A 135 7.87 11.80 0.28
CA THR A 135 7.85 11.06 -0.99
C THR A 135 8.16 12.01 -2.14
N ASN A 136 9.25 11.76 -2.85
CA ASN A 136 9.53 12.42 -4.13
C ASN A 136 9.29 11.39 -5.24
N ASP A 137 8.07 11.34 -5.75
CA ASP A 137 7.64 10.35 -6.73
C ASP A 137 7.74 10.93 -8.15
N LYS A 138 8.72 10.45 -8.91
CA LYS A 138 8.97 10.89 -10.30
C LYS A 138 8.04 10.23 -11.31
N ALA A 139 7.25 9.27 -10.86
CA ALA A 139 6.41 8.45 -11.71
C ALA A 139 5.17 7.97 -10.94
N MET A 140 4.42 8.89 -10.34
CA MET A 140 3.10 8.59 -9.81
C MET A 140 2.16 8.29 -10.97
N ASP A 141 1.45 7.19 -10.87
CA ASP A 141 0.48 6.81 -11.90
C ASP A 141 -0.76 7.69 -11.79
N PHE A 142 -1.26 8.14 -12.94
CA PHE A 142 -2.49 8.90 -13.06
C PHE A 142 -3.24 8.45 -14.33
N TYR A 143 -4.32 7.72 -14.14
CA TYR A 143 -5.14 7.17 -15.24
C TYR A 143 -6.44 7.95 -15.45
N GLY A 144 -6.62 9.08 -14.77
CA GLY A 144 -7.86 9.85 -14.71
C GLY A 144 -8.76 9.41 -13.57
N PHE A 145 -10.02 9.84 -13.57
CA PHE A 145 -10.96 9.61 -12.50
C PHE A 145 -12.05 8.60 -12.89
N ASN A 146 -12.78 8.12 -11.88
CA ASN A 146 -13.98 7.31 -11.98
C ASN A 146 -13.77 5.94 -12.66
N GLY A 147 -12.62 5.30 -12.40
CA GLY A 147 -12.39 3.91 -12.79
C GLY A 147 -12.54 3.68 -14.29
N TYR A 148 -13.49 2.86 -14.71
CA TYR A 148 -13.74 2.55 -16.15
C TYR A 148 -14.32 3.70 -16.96
N MET A 149 -14.66 4.84 -16.37
CA MET A 149 -14.96 6.06 -17.12
C MET A 149 -13.71 6.71 -17.73
N SER A 150 -12.52 6.33 -17.24
CA SER A 150 -11.23 6.79 -17.77
C SER A 150 -10.51 5.65 -18.47
N TYR A 151 -10.19 5.87 -19.74
CA TYR A 151 -9.59 4.86 -20.60
C TYR A 151 -8.09 4.73 -20.45
N TYR A 152 -7.61 3.49 -20.34
CA TYR A 152 -6.19 3.13 -20.36
C TYR A 152 -5.89 2.31 -21.61
N ASP A 153 -5.09 2.83 -22.53
CA ASP A 153 -4.74 2.14 -23.77
C ASP A 153 -3.68 1.05 -23.55
N HIS A 154 -4.13 -0.06 -23.02
CA HIS A 154 -3.27 -1.20 -22.74
C HIS A 154 -2.60 -1.77 -24.00
N ALA A 155 -3.28 -1.76 -25.14
CA ALA A 155 -2.75 -2.31 -26.38
C ALA A 155 -1.55 -1.50 -26.88
N LYS A 156 -1.67 -0.19 -26.93
CA LYS A 156 -0.58 0.71 -27.33
C LYS A 156 0.57 0.72 -26.32
N VAL A 157 0.30 0.75 -25.01
CA VAL A 157 1.34 0.67 -23.97
C VAL A 157 2.09 -0.65 -24.01
N LYS A 158 1.41 -1.77 -24.30
CA LYS A 158 2.05 -3.09 -24.44
C LYS A 158 2.90 -3.17 -25.71
N ALA A 159 2.40 -2.65 -26.82
CA ALA A 159 3.11 -2.61 -28.11
C ALA A 159 4.43 -1.80 -27.99
N GLY A 160 4.49 -0.76 -27.14
CA GLY A 160 5.71 -0.01 -26.85
C GLY A 160 6.89 -0.82 -26.29
N LYS A 161 6.67 -2.06 -25.90
CA LYS A 161 7.74 -3.01 -25.54
C LYS A 161 8.30 -3.77 -26.74
N ASP A 162 7.56 -3.85 -27.83
CA ASP A 162 7.99 -4.47 -29.07
C ASP A 162 8.55 -3.38 -30.00
N LYS A 163 9.83 -3.37 -30.17
CA LYS A 163 10.64 -2.34 -30.81
C LYS A 163 10.23 -2.06 -32.26
N GLY A 164 9.92 -0.84 -32.59
CA GLY A 164 10.10 -0.35 -33.95
C GLY A 164 8.95 0.35 -34.67
N ASN A 165 7.78 0.54 -34.10
CA ASN A 165 6.70 1.27 -34.79
C ASN A 165 6.11 2.37 -33.89
N HIS A 166 6.58 3.63 -34.06
CA HIS A 166 6.20 4.78 -33.23
C HIS A 166 4.75 5.22 -33.45
N GLU A 167 4.13 4.90 -34.57
CA GLU A 167 2.73 5.22 -34.85
C GLU A 167 1.73 4.41 -33.99
N GLN A 168 2.20 3.31 -33.40
CA GLN A 168 1.37 2.40 -32.63
C GLN A 168 1.57 2.48 -31.11
N PHE A 169 2.37 3.43 -30.61
CA PHE A 169 2.74 3.44 -29.18
C PHE A 169 2.21 4.65 -28.44
N ILE A 170 1.52 4.40 -27.33
CA ILE A 170 1.42 5.33 -26.23
C ILE A 170 2.50 4.96 -25.20
N TYR A 171 3.35 5.92 -24.90
CA TYR A 171 4.39 5.72 -23.91
C TYR A 171 3.84 5.83 -22.48
N THR A 172 4.32 4.98 -21.58
CA THR A 172 3.93 4.97 -20.15
C THR A 172 3.88 6.36 -19.47
N PRO A 173 4.75 7.36 -19.80
CA PRO A 173 4.66 8.72 -19.27
C PRO A 173 3.34 9.44 -19.53
N LYS A 174 2.54 9.04 -20.52
CA LYS A 174 1.19 9.60 -20.73
C LYS A 174 0.32 9.45 -19.47
N TYR A 175 0.54 8.40 -18.71
CA TYR A 175 -0.24 8.07 -17.50
C TYR A 175 0.54 8.38 -16.22
N ARG A 176 1.43 9.37 -16.23
CA ARG A 176 2.25 9.70 -15.06
C ARG A 176 2.30 11.17 -14.79
N VAL A 177 2.37 11.47 -13.50
CA VAL A 177 2.58 12.81 -12.96
C VAL A 177 3.67 12.75 -11.89
N ASN A 178 4.47 13.81 -11.77
CA ASN A 178 5.39 13.93 -10.66
C ASN A 178 4.64 14.40 -9.42
N ARG A 179 5.03 13.84 -8.26
CA ARG A 179 4.52 14.24 -6.96
C ARG A 179 5.64 14.37 -5.95
N LEU A 180 5.74 15.53 -5.33
CA LEU A 180 6.41 15.69 -4.05
C LEU A 180 5.32 15.75 -2.98
N ALA A 181 5.37 14.83 -2.01
CA ALA A 181 4.47 14.84 -0.86
C ALA A 181 5.29 14.87 0.43
N VAL A 182 4.97 15.82 1.30
CA VAL A 182 5.49 15.92 2.66
C VAL A 182 4.31 15.77 3.59
N LEU A 183 4.25 14.69 4.33
CA LEU A 183 3.13 14.32 5.19
C LEU A 183 3.61 14.25 6.63
N PHE A 184 2.93 14.96 7.50
CA PHE A 184 3.10 14.86 8.94
C PHE A 184 1.75 14.60 9.58
N LYS A 185 1.65 13.58 10.38
CA LYS A 185 0.44 13.24 11.11
C LYS A 185 0.75 12.84 12.53
N THR A 186 -0.14 13.20 13.42
CA THR A 186 -0.09 12.86 14.84
C THR A 186 -1.49 12.52 15.29
N ASP A 187 -1.64 11.32 15.87
CA ASP A 187 -2.92 10.81 16.34
C ASP A 187 -2.81 10.36 17.81
N PHE A 188 -3.82 10.69 18.59
CA PHE A 188 -4.05 10.25 19.94
C PHE A 188 -5.26 9.32 19.95
N ILE A 189 -5.11 8.14 20.52
CA ILE A 189 -6.14 7.11 20.59
C ILE A 189 -6.35 6.78 22.05
N GLY A 190 -7.50 7.14 22.60
CA GLY A 190 -7.81 6.95 24.00
C GLY A 190 -8.91 5.91 24.23
N ASN A 191 -8.81 5.18 25.33
CA ASN A 191 -9.81 4.20 25.71
C ASN A 191 -11.11 4.89 26.17
N ILE A 192 -12.25 4.45 25.64
CA ILE A 192 -13.60 4.86 26.09
C ILE A 192 -14.16 3.80 27.03
N TRP A 193 -14.12 2.52 26.63
CA TRP A 193 -14.77 1.44 27.37
C TRP A 193 -14.10 0.08 27.11
N ASP A 194 -13.82 -0.65 28.19
CA ASP A 194 -13.40 -2.06 28.24
C ASP A 194 -12.18 -2.41 27.35
N ASN A 195 -11.30 -1.42 27.06
CA ASN A 195 -10.17 -1.58 26.14
C ASN A 195 -10.56 -2.18 24.77
N LYS A 196 -11.80 -1.95 24.35
CA LYS A 196 -12.34 -2.37 23.06
C LYS A 196 -12.85 -1.19 22.24
N PHE A 197 -13.40 -0.16 22.91
CA PHE A 197 -13.84 1.08 22.28
C PHE A 197 -12.86 2.21 22.56
N PHE A 198 -12.48 2.91 21.51
CA PHE A 198 -11.51 4.00 21.58
C PHE A 198 -12.02 5.20 20.80
N TRP A 199 -11.66 6.37 21.27
CA TRP A 199 -11.73 7.62 20.50
C TRP A 199 -10.39 7.89 19.85
N GLU A 200 -10.39 8.59 18.73
CA GLU A 200 -9.20 9.12 18.07
C GLU A 200 -9.36 10.62 17.84
N ALA A 201 -8.30 11.37 18.09
CA ALA A 201 -8.17 12.75 17.70
C ALA A 201 -6.77 13.01 17.18
N GLY A 202 -6.66 13.60 16.00
CA GLY A 202 -5.37 13.80 15.36
C GLY A 202 -5.30 15.10 14.58
N TYR A 203 -4.06 15.46 14.24
CA TYR A 203 -3.74 16.56 13.36
C TYR A 203 -2.82 16.12 12.24
N HIS A 204 -3.23 16.40 10.99
CA HIS A 204 -2.49 16.03 9.80
C HIS A 204 -2.15 17.26 8.98
N LEU A 205 -0.88 17.42 8.65
CA LEU A 205 -0.36 18.47 7.79
C LEU A 205 0.30 17.84 6.57
N ASN A 206 -0.35 17.96 5.41
CA ASN A 206 0.07 17.33 4.18
C ASN A 206 0.32 18.41 3.12
N TYR A 207 1.54 18.47 2.61
CA TYR A 207 1.90 19.34 1.50
C TYR A 207 2.13 18.52 0.23
N PHE A 208 1.47 18.91 -0.85
CA PHE A 208 1.58 18.30 -2.16
C PHE A 208 2.07 19.31 -3.18
N LYS A 209 3.07 18.92 -3.95
CA LYS A 209 3.47 19.60 -5.19
C LYS A 209 3.33 18.61 -6.32
N MET A 210 2.41 18.90 -7.25
CA MET A 210 2.04 18.02 -8.35
C MET A 210 2.62 18.56 -9.67
N GLY A 211 3.08 17.65 -10.50
CA GLY A 211 3.58 17.96 -11.84
C GLY A 211 4.70 19.01 -11.88
N TYR A 212 5.21 19.28 -13.04
CA TYR A 212 5.88 20.55 -13.38
C TYR A 212 5.82 20.78 -14.88
N LYS A 213 5.99 22.04 -15.22
CA LYS A 213 5.97 22.50 -16.59
C LYS A 213 6.92 21.69 -17.45
N ASN A 214 6.44 21.17 -18.58
CA ASN A 214 7.22 20.40 -19.56
C ASN A 214 7.77 19.04 -19.06
N GLN A 215 7.12 18.41 -18.08
CA GLN A 215 7.57 17.11 -17.54
C GLN A 215 7.73 16.05 -18.61
N GLN A 216 6.81 15.96 -19.56
CA GLN A 216 6.82 14.95 -20.61
C GLN A 216 8.00 15.14 -21.55
N ALA A 217 8.28 16.37 -21.96
CA ALA A 217 9.45 16.68 -22.79
C ALA A 217 10.75 16.26 -22.11
N LEU A 218 10.89 16.51 -20.79
CA LEU A 218 12.06 16.07 -20.02
C LEU A 218 12.14 14.54 -19.91
N ASN A 219 11.02 13.86 -19.77
CA ASN A 219 10.98 12.40 -19.72
C ASN A 219 11.38 11.81 -21.08
N TYR A 220 10.87 12.34 -22.17
CA TYR A 220 11.24 11.89 -23.50
C TYR A 220 12.71 12.18 -23.85
N ALA A 221 13.23 13.35 -23.52
CA ALA A 221 14.64 13.66 -23.71
C ALA A 221 15.56 12.66 -22.99
N LYS A 222 15.21 12.29 -21.74
CA LYS A 222 15.96 11.29 -20.96
C LYS A 222 15.89 9.89 -21.59
N ILE A 223 14.74 9.52 -22.12
CA ILE A 223 14.50 8.20 -22.72
C ILE A 223 15.19 8.11 -24.09
N ASN A 224 15.16 9.18 -24.84
CA ASN A 224 15.74 9.25 -26.19
C ASN A 224 17.27 9.31 -26.20
N LYS A 225 17.91 9.66 -25.09
CA LYS A 225 19.35 9.94 -24.97
C LYS A 225 20.29 8.93 -25.65
N ASN A 226 19.86 7.66 -25.71
CA ASN A 226 20.65 6.55 -26.29
C ASN A 226 19.88 5.81 -27.39
N LYS A 227 18.87 6.43 -28.03
CA LYS A 227 18.11 5.83 -29.11
C LYS A 227 18.50 6.43 -30.45
N ALA A 228 18.49 5.60 -31.50
CA ALA A 228 18.61 6.09 -32.87
C ALA A 228 17.43 7.02 -33.19
N GLU A 229 17.65 7.99 -34.07
CA GLU A 229 16.71 9.07 -34.37
C GLU A 229 15.33 8.56 -34.81
N ASP A 230 15.31 7.53 -35.64
CA ASP A 230 14.10 6.80 -36.08
C ASP A 230 13.32 6.08 -34.97
N LYS A 231 13.91 5.98 -33.77
CA LYS A 231 13.35 5.29 -32.58
C LYS A 231 13.12 6.24 -31.40
N GLN A 232 13.31 7.53 -31.60
CA GLN A 232 13.06 8.52 -30.57
C GLN A 232 11.58 8.87 -30.51
N PHE A 233 11.09 9.08 -29.27
CA PHE A 233 9.74 9.61 -29.07
C PHE A 233 9.73 11.11 -29.31
N PRO A 234 8.64 11.67 -29.86
CA PRO A 234 8.49 13.10 -30.01
C PRO A 234 8.59 13.76 -28.64
N SER A 235 9.65 14.51 -28.41
CA SER A 235 9.91 15.25 -27.18
C SER A 235 9.51 16.72 -27.26
N ASP A 236 9.25 17.21 -28.46
CA ASP A 236 8.79 18.58 -28.73
C ASP A 236 7.26 18.65 -28.53
N PRO A 237 6.77 19.46 -27.57
CA PRO A 237 5.34 19.65 -27.35
C PRO A 237 4.58 20.26 -28.54
N THR A 238 5.29 20.82 -29.51
CA THR A 238 4.69 21.41 -30.70
C THR A 238 4.62 20.44 -31.88
N ALA A 239 5.22 19.26 -31.74
CA ALA A 239 5.20 18.25 -32.81
C ALA A 239 3.78 17.66 -32.96
N GLU A 240 3.32 17.46 -34.18
CA GLU A 240 2.00 16.95 -34.54
C GLU A 240 1.73 15.57 -33.89
N ASN A 241 2.76 14.75 -33.75
CA ASN A 241 2.67 13.42 -33.16
C ASN A 241 3.00 13.38 -31.64
N TYR A 242 3.04 14.55 -30.97
CA TYR A 242 3.26 14.62 -29.53
C TYR A 242 2.02 14.18 -28.75
N GLU A 243 2.16 13.13 -27.96
CA GLU A 243 1.08 12.63 -27.09
C GLU A 243 1.11 13.35 -25.73
N LYS A 244 0.12 14.19 -25.48
CA LYS A 244 -0.04 14.88 -24.20
C LYS A 244 -0.32 13.89 -23.06
N PRO A 245 0.25 14.10 -21.85
CA PRO A 245 -0.14 13.36 -20.67
C PRO A 245 -1.64 13.52 -20.37
N ILE A 246 -2.25 12.48 -19.84
CA ILE A 246 -3.66 12.53 -19.37
C ILE A 246 -3.86 13.68 -18.38
N PHE A 247 -2.91 13.93 -17.49
CA PHE A 247 -2.94 15.03 -16.55
C PHE A 247 -3.07 16.41 -17.24
N ASP A 248 -2.30 16.64 -18.30
CA ASP A 248 -2.34 17.89 -19.06
C ASP A 248 -3.65 18.02 -19.86
N LEU A 249 -4.16 16.91 -20.41
CA LEU A 249 -5.48 16.85 -21.07
C LEU A 249 -6.61 17.21 -20.09
N TYR A 250 -6.58 16.66 -18.89
CA TYR A 250 -7.60 16.96 -17.87
C TYR A 250 -7.59 18.41 -17.42
N ARG A 251 -6.41 19.07 -17.44
CA ARG A 251 -6.30 20.51 -17.23
C ARG A 251 -6.86 21.31 -18.40
N GLU A 252 -6.51 20.97 -19.63
CA GLU A 252 -7.00 21.63 -20.85
C GLU A 252 -8.52 21.52 -20.98
N TRP A 253 -9.09 20.39 -20.54
CA TRP A 253 -10.53 20.18 -20.50
C TRP A 253 -11.22 20.85 -19.29
N GLY A 254 -10.45 21.48 -18.39
CA GLY A 254 -10.96 22.13 -17.19
C GLY A 254 -11.56 21.16 -16.15
N ILE A 255 -11.26 19.86 -16.26
CA ILE A 255 -11.63 18.84 -15.26
C ILE A 255 -10.81 19.08 -13.99
N ILE A 256 -9.50 19.28 -14.13
CA ILE A 256 -8.61 19.75 -13.06
C ILE A 256 -8.41 21.25 -13.27
N SER A 257 -8.82 22.07 -12.30
CA SER A 257 -8.65 23.52 -12.40
C SER A 257 -7.17 23.92 -12.30
N ASP A 258 -6.79 25.01 -12.95
CA ASP A 258 -5.41 25.53 -12.88
C ASP A 258 -4.97 25.90 -11.46
N ASP A 259 -5.91 26.33 -10.61
CA ASP A 259 -5.70 26.63 -9.20
C ASP A 259 -5.28 25.37 -8.41
N GLU A 260 -5.90 24.25 -8.71
CA GLU A 260 -5.71 22.97 -8.01
C GLU A 260 -4.57 22.12 -8.60
N ALA A 261 -4.26 22.32 -9.87
CA ALA A 261 -3.39 21.45 -10.67
C ALA A 261 -2.00 21.25 -10.07
N TRP A 262 -1.48 22.24 -9.38
CA TRP A 262 -0.12 22.20 -8.84
C TRP A 262 -0.02 21.68 -7.41
N GLY A 263 -1.15 21.23 -6.83
CA GLY A 263 -1.24 20.73 -5.47
C GLY A 263 -1.58 21.82 -4.47
N GLY A 264 -1.15 21.65 -3.23
CA GLY A 264 -1.45 22.58 -2.15
C GLY A 264 -1.13 22.01 -0.77
N LEU A 265 -1.44 22.79 0.25
CA LEU A 265 -1.36 22.41 1.64
C LEU A 265 -2.75 21.94 2.12
N THR A 266 -2.79 20.76 2.74
CA THR A 266 -3.96 20.25 3.45
C THR A 266 -3.63 20.14 4.92
N SER A 267 -4.23 21.01 5.72
CA SER A 267 -4.14 21.04 7.17
C SER A 267 -5.47 20.57 7.74
N SER A 268 -5.50 19.45 8.43
CA SER A 268 -6.75 18.80 8.81
C SER A 268 -6.73 18.30 10.26
N VAL A 269 -7.89 18.36 10.89
CA VAL A 269 -8.21 17.64 12.12
C VAL A 269 -8.85 16.32 11.74
N ARG A 270 -8.38 15.26 12.37
CA ARG A 270 -8.95 13.92 12.29
C ARG A 270 -9.65 13.59 13.59
N LEU A 271 -10.87 13.07 13.50
CA LEU A 271 -11.65 12.58 14.63
C LEU A 271 -12.11 11.17 14.28
N GLY A 272 -12.06 10.23 15.24
CA GLY A 272 -12.41 8.86 14.97
C GLY A 272 -12.97 8.10 16.17
N LEU A 273 -13.65 7.01 15.84
CA LEU A 273 -14.09 5.97 16.78
C LEU A 273 -13.56 4.62 16.29
N LEU A 274 -13.03 3.84 17.22
CA LEU A 274 -12.46 2.53 16.92
C LEU A 274 -13.06 1.47 17.85
N PHE A 275 -13.24 0.28 17.29
CA PHE A 275 -13.58 -0.93 18.01
C PHE A 275 -12.57 -2.02 17.67
N ASP A 276 -11.80 -2.51 18.65
CA ASP A 276 -10.74 -3.50 18.46
C ASP A 276 -10.83 -4.62 19.48
N THR A 277 -11.05 -5.84 18.98
CA THR A 277 -11.08 -7.08 19.76
C THR A 277 -10.12 -8.12 19.20
N ARG A 278 -9.13 -7.69 18.41
CA ARG A 278 -8.15 -8.61 17.82
C ARG A 278 -7.33 -9.30 18.90
N ASP A 279 -7.00 -10.57 18.64
CA ASP A 279 -6.08 -11.34 19.48
C ASP A 279 -4.62 -10.81 19.36
N LYS A 280 -4.24 -10.27 18.21
CA LYS A 280 -2.89 -9.73 17.91
C LYS A 280 -2.98 -8.56 16.94
N GLU A 281 -2.16 -7.53 17.14
CA GLU A 281 -2.19 -6.37 16.26
C GLU A 281 -1.58 -6.65 14.87
N ALA A 282 -0.39 -7.28 14.82
CA ALA A 282 0.35 -7.44 13.58
C ALA A 282 -0.13 -8.61 12.71
N ALA A 283 -0.61 -9.69 13.33
CA ALA A 283 -0.95 -10.92 12.64
C ALA A 283 -2.24 -11.54 13.21
N PRO A 284 -3.38 -10.83 13.14
CA PRO A 284 -4.61 -11.25 13.78
C PRO A 284 -5.16 -12.54 13.16
N SER A 285 -5.67 -13.42 14.04
CA SER A 285 -6.33 -14.66 13.66
C SER A 285 -7.78 -14.71 14.11
N ARG A 286 -8.16 -13.84 15.07
CA ARG A 286 -9.49 -13.76 15.63
C ARG A 286 -9.83 -12.33 16.06
N GLY A 287 -11.10 -11.97 15.97
CA GLY A 287 -11.64 -10.71 16.47
C GLY A 287 -12.09 -9.77 15.35
N ILE A 288 -12.41 -8.56 15.76
CA ILE A 288 -12.90 -7.48 14.90
C ILE A 288 -12.03 -6.26 15.10
N TRP A 289 -11.78 -5.53 14.02
CA TRP A 289 -11.21 -4.20 14.06
C TRP A 289 -12.03 -3.30 13.13
N ALA A 290 -12.86 -2.46 13.72
CA ALA A 290 -13.69 -1.50 13.02
C ALA A 290 -13.27 -0.07 13.38
N GLU A 291 -13.33 0.82 12.40
CA GLU A 291 -12.95 2.22 12.56
C GLU A 291 -13.84 3.12 11.71
N ALA A 292 -14.15 4.30 12.22
CA ALA A 292 -14.84 5.35 11.50
C ALA A 292 -14.13 6.67 11.78
N HIS A 293 -13.82 7.43 10.71
CA HIS A 293 -13.04 8.67 10.80
C HIS A 293 -13.72 9.81 10.06
N LEU A 294 -13.55 10.99 10.61
CA LEU A 294 -13.85 12.28 9.97
C LEU A 294 -12.54 13.05 9.78
N MET A 295 -12.31 13.58 8.60
CA MET A 295 -11.18 14.43 8.27
C MET A 295 -11.68 15.78 7.81
N LEU A 296 -11.39 16.79 8.60
CA LEU A 296 -11.90 18.15 8.43
C LEU A 296 -10.71 19.06 8.08
N ALA A 297 -10.62 19.49 6.83
CA ALA A 297 -9.59 20.39 6.32
C ALA A 297 -10.18 21.74 5.89
N PRO A 298 -10.58 22.59 6.81
CA PRO A 298 -11.17 23.89 6.50
C PRO A 298 -10.09 24.92 6.12
N ARG A 299 -10.48 25.96 5.40
CA ARG A 299 -9.56 27.04 4.98
C ARG A 299 -8.91 27.79 6.15
N TRP A 300 -9.67 28.03 7.23
CA TRP A 300 -9.14 28.72 8.40
C TRP A 300 -8.01 27.99 9.14
N LEU A 301 -7.84 26.68 8.88
CA LEU A 301 -6.73 25.89 9.42
C LEU A 301 -5.47 25.95 8.51
N GLY A 302 -5.50 26.77 7.45
CA GLY A 302 -4.38 26.92 6.50
C GLY A 302 -4.48 26.05 5.25
N THR A 303 -5.57 25.30 5.06
CA THR A 303 -5.78 24.48 3.89
C THR A 303 -5.98 25.32 2.63
N THR A 304 -5.24 25.00 1.55
CA THR A 304 -5.37 25.69 0.26
C THR A 304 -6.72 25.40 -0.38
N HIS A 305 -7.08 24.13 -0.52
CA HIS A 305 -8.37 23.68 -1.08
C HIS A 305 -9.15 22.91 -0.02
N PRO A 306 -10.17 23.53 0.61
CA PRO A 306 -10.93 22.91 1.68
C PRO A 306 -11.58 21.60 1.27
N SER A 307 -11.56 20.62 2.16
CA SER A 307 -12.18 19.31 1.94
C SER A 307 -12.62 18.69 3.25
N TYR A 308 -13.71 17.94 3.17
CA TYR A 308 -14.29 17.25 4.31
C TYR A 308 -14.56 15.82 3.88
N ARG A 309 -13.87 14.87 4.51
CA ARG A 309 -13.94 13.44 4.14
C ARG A 309 -14.31 12.59 5.34
N TYR A 310 -14.84 11.42 5.07
CA TYR A 310 -15.09 10.39 6.06
C TYR A 310 -14.62 9.03 5.53
N SER A 311 -14.26 8.16 6.46
CA SER A 311 -13.85 6.80 6.16
C SER A 311 -14.49 5.85 7.15
N VAL A 312 -14.97 4.71 6.68
CA VAL A 312 -15.44 3.61 7.52
C VAL A 312 -14.76 2.34 7.06
N THR A 313 -14.08 1.65 7.98
CA THR A 313 -13.43 0.38 7.70
C THR A 313 -13.85 -0.66 8.71
N PHE A 314 -14.23 -1.83 8.24
CA PHE A 314 -14.57 -2.98 9.05
C PHE A 314 -13.68 -4.16 8.67
N ARG A 315 -13.05 -4.79 9.66
CA ARG A 315 -12.22 -6.00 9.50
C ARG A 315 -12.67 -7.06 10.47
N GLN A 316 -12.76 -8.29 9.98
CA GLN A 316 -13.02 -9.43 10.85
C GLN A 316 -12.09 -10.59 10.53
N TYR A 317 -11.69 -11.29 11.56
CA TYR A 317 -10.81 -12.45 11.53
C TYR A 317 -11.50 -13.61 12.20
N VAL A 318 -11.75 -14.68 11.44
CA VAL A 318 -12.49 -15.86 11.87
C VAL A 318 -11.57 -17.08 11.82
N PRO A 319 -11.19 -17.67 12.98
CA PRO A 319 -10.40 -18.89 12.98
C PRO A 319 -11.28 -20.06 12.52
N ILE A 320 -10.95 -20.65 11.37
CA ILE A 320 -11.60 -21.88 10.87
C ILE A 320 -10.98 -23.09 11.58
N VAL A 321 -9.65 -23.07 11.72
CA VAL A 321 -8.91 -24.08 12.48
C VAL A 321 -8.17 -23.38 13.63
N LYS A 322 -8.21 -23.98 14.81
CA LYS A 322 -7.57 -23.44 16.01
C LYS A 322 -6.06 -23.27 15.84
N ASN A 323 -5.43 -22.55 16.77
CA ASN A 323 -3.99 -22.28 16.83
C ASN A 323 -3.45 -21.55 15.60
N ASP A 324 -4.23 -20.62 15.04
CA ASP A 324 -3.87 -19.79 13.87
C ASP A 324 -3.48 -20.62 12.63
N VAL A 325 -3.95 -21.86 12.53
CA VAL A 325 -3.63 -22.74 11.38
C VAL A 325 -4.35 -22.25 10.13
N LEU A 326 -5.66 -22.02 10.23
CA LEU A 326 -6.46 -21.54 9.10
C LEU A 326 -7.40 -20.42 9.57
N THR A 327 -7.25 -19.25 9.00
CA THR A 327 -8.04 -18.05 9.31
C THR A 327 -8.70 -17.51 8.04
N PHE A 328 -9.99 -17.25 8.12
CA PHE A 328 -10.72 -16.45 7.15
C PHE A 328 -10.69 -14.98 7.61
N ALA A 329 -10.20 -14.08 6.76
CA ALA A 329 -10.10 -12.67 7.08
C ALA A 329 -10.73 -11.84 5.97
N TYR A 330 -11.46 -10.77 6.35
CA TYR A 330 -11.96 -9.83 5.37
C TYR A 330 -11.95 -8.39 5.88
N ARG A 331 -11.83 -7.46 4.95
CA ARG A 331 -11.92 -6.02 5.15
C ARG A 331 -12.94 -5.44 4.20
N LEU A 332 -13.79 -4.56 4.69
CA LEU A 332 -14.68 -3.69 3.93
C LEU A 332 -14.28 -2.26 4.24
N ASN A 333 -14.13 -1.43 3.23
CA ASN A 333 -13.78 -0.02 3.41
C ASN A 333 -14.66 0.85 2.52
N TYR A 334 -15.06 1.99 3.05
CA TYR A 334 -15.73 3.06 2.33
C TYR A 334 -15.05 4.39 2.65
N GLU A 335 -14.60 5.07 1.60
CA GLU A 335 -14.07 6.43 1.66
C GLU A 335 -15.08 7.37 1.00
N GLY A 336 -15.47 8.44 1.68
CA GLY A 336 -16.43 9.38 1.15
C GLY A 336 -16.05 10.85 1.37
N THR A 337 -16.73 11.72 0.63
CA THR A 337 -16.52 13.16 0.64
C THR A 337 -17.84 13.87 0.91
N PHE A 338 -17.88 14.75 1.91
CA PHE A 338 -19.00 15.64 2.13
C PHE A 338 -19.00 16.75 1.05
N GLY A 339 -20.15 16.93 0.39
CA GLY A 339 -20.26 17.81 -0.78
C GLY A 339 -19.69 17.18 -2.04
N ASP A 340 -19.61 17.95 -3.11
CA ASP A 340 -19.35 17.44 -4.46
C ASP A 340 -17.93 17.76 -4.97
N LYS A 341 -17.04 18.19 -4.07
CA LYS A 341 -15.66 18.57 -4.41
C LYS A 341 -14.68 18.14 -3.35
N ALA A 342 -13.55 17.62 -3.80
CA ALA A 342 -12.33 17.44 -3.04
C ALA A 342 -11.15 17.66 -4.00
N PRO A 343 -10.01 18.21 -3.54
CA PRO A 343 -8.87 18.38 -4.40
C PRO A 343 -8.35 17.02 -4.88
N TYR A 344 -8.08 16.92 -6.19
CA TYR A 344 -7.74 15.63 -6.82
C TYR A 344 -6.51 14.96 -6.19
N TYR A 345 -5.55 15.75 -5.71
CA TYR A 345 -4.29 15.24 -5.17
C TYR A 345 -4.42 14.57 -3.79
N ILE A 346 -5.57 14.70 -3.11
CA ILE A 346 -5.84 13.98 -1.87
C ILE A 346 -6.67 12.69 -2.08
N LEU A 347 -7.31 12.52 -3.22
CA LEU A 347 -8.17 11.35 -3.50
C LEU A 347 -7.40 10.02 -3.42
N PRO A 348 -6.11 9.92 -3.82
CA PRO A 348 -5.34 8.69 -3.65
C PRO A 348 -5.11 8.27 -2.21
N TYR A 349 -5.23 9.18 -1.23
CA TYR A 349 -4.95 8.86 0.17
C TYR A 349 -6.12 8.21 0.85
N ILE A 350 -6.00 6.91 1.11
CA ILE A 350 -6.99 6.11 1.81
C ILE A 350 -6.73 6.20 3.30
N THR A 351 -7.74 6.63 4.03
CA THR A 351 -7.63 6.87 5.46
C THR A 351 -7.76 5.60 6.27
N THR A 352 -6.81 5.34 7.13
CA THR A 352 -6.86 4.26 8.12
C THR A 352 -6.18 4.71 9.41
N VAL A 353 -6.32 3.94 10.49
CA VAL A 353 -5.71 4.25 11.78
C VAL A 353 -4.26 3.80 11.89
N GLY A 354 -3.48 4.49 12.70
CA GLY A 354 -2.12 4.13 13.09
C GLY A 354 -1.02 4.66 12.19
N PRO A 355 0.25 4.45 12.56
CA PRO A 355 1.39 4.83 11.75
C PRO A 355 1.46 3.95 10.50
N ASN A 356 1.91 4.49 9.37
CA ASN A 356 2.12 3.76 8.11
C ASN A 356 0.87 3.13 7.47
N TYR A 357 -0.34 3.46 7.93
CA TYR A 357 -1.56 2.89 7.41
C TYR A 357 -2.21 3.69 6.29
N ASP A 358 -1.76 4.90 6.00
CA ASP A 358 -2.23 5.62 4.81
C ASP A 358 -1.85 4.84 3.56
N ARG A 359 -2.83 4.66 2.69
CA ARG A 359 -2.68 3.93 1.45
C ARG A 359 -2.69 4.90 0.28
N ASP A 360 -2.00 4.52 -0.76
CA ASP A 360 -1.79 5.36 -1.92
C ASP A 360 -2.66 4.81 -3.06
N GLY A 361 -3.88 5.34 -3.18
CA GLY A 361 -4.87 5.01 -4.19
C GLY A 361 -5.48 3.61 -4.11
N MET A 362 -6.50 3.38 -4.94
CA MET A 362 -7.07 2.06 -5.16
C MET A 362 -6.35 1.38 -6.31
N GLY A 363 -5.58 0.36 -5.98
CA GLY A 363 -4.68 -0.39 -6.86
C GLY A 363 -3.30 -0.60 -6.24
N GLY A 364 -2.61 -1.65 -6.67
CA GLY A 364 -1.31 -2.02 -6.14
C GLY A 364 -1.36 -2.80 -4.82
N TYR A 365 -0.20 -3.12 -4.28
CA TYR A 365 -0.06 -4.07 -3.17
C TYR A 365 -0.68 -3.64 -1.84
N ARG A 366 -0.91 -2.34 -1.66
CA ARG A 366 -1.41 -1.79 -0.38
C ARG A 366 -2.92 -1.73 -0.28
N THR A 367 -3.62 -1.85 -1.40
CA THR A 367 -5.09 -1.75 -1.45
C THR A 367 -5.74 -2.89 -2.21
N ILE A 368 -5.59 -2.95 -3.54
CA ILE A 368 -6.19 -3.95 -4.44
C ILE A 368 -5.05 -4.62 -5.21
N ARG A 369 -4.62 -5.78 -4.74
CA ARG A 369 -3.46 -6.50 -5.29
C ARG A 369 -3.77 -7.06 -6.68
N GLY A 370 -2.83 -6.95 -7.60
CA GLY A 370 -2.98 -7.41 -8.98
C GLY A 370 -3.47 -6.35 -9.96
N MET A 371 -4.05 -5.26 -9.47
CA MET A 371 -4.45 -4.10 -10.25
C MET A 371 -3.30 -3.07 -10.32
N MET A 372 -3.27 -2.27 -11.38
CA MET A 372 -2.33 -1.16 -11.51
C MET A 372 -2.49 -0.18 -10.33
N ARG A 373 -1.38 0.38 -9.86
CA ARG A 373 -1.37 1.34 -8.75
C ARG A 373 -2.15 2.60 -9.15
N ASP A 374 -2.92 3.14 -8.21
CA ASP A 374 -3.75 4.35 -8.40
C ASP A 374 -4.74 4.28 -9.58
N ARG A 375 -5.14 3.06 -10.01
CA ARG A 375 -6.01 2.88 -11.18
C ARG A 375 -7.41 3.46 -10.96
N VAL A 376 -7.92 3.41 -9.75
CA VAL A 376 -9.28 3.86 -9.42
C VAL A 376 -9.22 5.01 -8.43
N GLN A 377 -9.72 6.15 -8.86
CA GLN A 377 -9.85 7.37 -8.07
C GLN A 377 -11.23 7.99 -8.31
N GLY A 378 -11.90 8.42 -7.26
CA GLY A 378 -13.20 9.09 -7.31
C GLY A 378 -13.47 9.85 -6.02
N LEU A 379 -14.57 10.57 -5.93
CA LEU A 379 -14.94 11.28 -4.70
C LEU A 379 -15.25 10.32 -3.57
N ASP A 380 -16.09 9.31 -3.86
CA ASP A 380 -16.37 8.24 -2.91
C ASP A 380 -16.02 6.89 -3.54
N MET A 381 -15.43 6.01 -2.74
CA MET A 381 -14.98 4.70 -3.18
C MET A 381 -15.33 3.63 -2.14
N ALA A 382 -15.81 2.49 -2.61
CA ALA A 382 -15.99 1.28 -1.81
C ALA A 382 -14.90 0.26 -2.17
N SER A 383 -14.38 -0.45 -1.20
CA SER A 383 -13.44 -1.54 -1.46
C SER A 383 -13.61 -2.70 -0.50
N TYR A 384 -13.19 -3.89 -0.94
CA TYR A 384 -13.13 -5.08 -0.11
C TYR A 384 -11.83 -5.85 -0.35
N ASN A 385 -11.41 -6.59 0.68
CA ASN A 385 -10.37 -7.60 0.59
C ASN A 385 -10.84 -8.82 1.37
N VAL A 386 -10.68 -10.00 0.79
CA VAL A 386 -11.03 -11.28 1.40
C VAL A 386 -9.85 -12.22 1.27
N GLU A 387 -9.45 -12.86 2.36
CA GLU A 387 -8.32 -13.78 2.39
C GLU A 387 -8.66 -15.06 3.17
N LEU A 388 -8.19 -16.18 2.63
CA LEU A 388 -8.03 -17.42 3.39
C LEU A 388 -6.53 -17.59 3.68
N ARG A 389 -6.15 -17.53 4.96
CA ARG A 389 -4.78 -17.55 5.47
C ARG A 389 -4.48 -18.88 6.10
N TRP A 390 -3.56 -19.66 5.53
CA TRP A 390 -3.16 -20.98 6.05
C TRP A 390 -1.70 -20.96 6.51
N ARG A 391 -1.46 -21.18 7.81
CA ARG A 391 -0.13 -21.36 8.41
C ARG A 391 0.14 -22.85 8.54
N PHE A 392 0.84 -23.41 7.54
CA PHE A 392 1.03 -24.87 7.44
C PHE A 392 2.23 -25.39 8.22
N VAL A 393 3.17 -24.53 8.60
CA VAL A 393 4.37 -24.90 9.36
C VAL A 393 4.66 -23.83 10.42
N LYS A 394 4.96 -24.29 11.65
CA LYS A 394 5.44 -23.47 12.77
C LYS A 394 6.57 -24.22 13.45
N PHE A 395 7.68 -23.54 13.73
CA PHE A 395 8.83 -24.11 14.44
C PHE A 395 9.68 -23.01 15.09
N GLN A 396 10.62 -23.43 15.92
CA GLN A 396 11.57 -22.50 16.53
C GLN A 396 12.97 -22.74 15.96
N LEU A 397 13.66 -21.67 15.60
CA LEU A 397 15.02 -21.69 15.11
C LEU A 397 15.78 -20.49 15.67
N TRP A 398 16.97 -20.72 16.26
CA TRP A 398 17.81 -19.68 16.86
C TRP A 398 17.05 -18.73 17.81
N LYS A 399 16.24 -19.31 18.72
CA LYS A 399 15.38 -18.55 19.65
C LYS A 399 14.38 -17.61 18.95
N GLN A 400 14.01 -17.88 17.71
CA GLN A 400 12.97 -17.18 16.96
C GLN A 400 11.79 -18.11 16.71
N ASN A 401 10.59 -17.59 16.83
CA ASN A 401 9.37 -18.28 16.43
C ASN A 401 9.15 -18.06 14.93
N ILE A 402 9.19 -19.11 14.13
CA ILE A 402 9.08 -19.04 12.67
C ILE A 402 7.82 -19.76 12.22
N ALA A 403 7.11 -19.15 11.26
CA ALA A 403 6.01 -19.80 10.57
C ALA A 403 6.05 -19.52 9.07
N PHE A 404 5.62 -20.51 8.27
CA PHE A 404 5.33 -20.35 6.86
C PHE A 404 3.83 -20.46 6.62
N GLY A 405 3.32 -19.63 5.72
CA GLY A 405 1.91 -19.61 5.37
C GLY A 405 1.67 -19.42 3.87
N LEU A 406 0.47 -19.82 3.48
CA LEU A 406 -0.12 -19.56 2.18
C LEU A 406 -1.35 -18.68 2.37
N ASN A 407 -1.65 -17.83 1.41
CA ASN A 407 -2.94 -17.18 1.32
C ASN A 407 -3.49 -17.22 -0.12
N ILE A 408 -4.80 -17.34 -0.21
CA ILE A 408 -5.54 -17.03 -1.43
C ILE A 408 -6.43 -15.82 -1.13
N PHE A 409 -6.62 -14.96 -2.11
CA PHE A 409 -7.36 -13.72 -1.89
C PHE A 409 -8.19 -13.28 -3.09
N SER A 410 -9.20 -12.48 -2.80
CA SER A 410 -9.91 -11.64 -3.75
C SER A 410 -9.99 -10.22 -3.19
N ASP A 411 -9.61 -9.25 -3.99
CA ASP A 411 -9.71 -7.83 -3.67
C ASP A 411 -10.59 -7.14 -4.71
N GLY A 412 -11.31 -6.09 -4.30
CA GLY A 412 -12.11 -5.32 -5.26
C GLY A 412 -12.41 -3.91 -4.78
N THR A 413 -12.70 -3.05 -5.76
CA THR A 413 -13.06 -1.65 -5.52
C THR A 413 -13.99 -1.12 -6.62
N MET A 414 -14.71 -0.04 -6.33
CA MET A 414 -15.42 0.76 -7.33
C MET A 414 -15.63 2.18 -6.83
N VAL A 415 -15.77 3.11 -7.75
CA VAL A 415 -16.22 4.47 -7.46
C VAL A 415 -17.73 4.47 -7.27
N THR A 416 -18.20 4.99 -6.15
CA THR A 416 -19.63 5.09 -5.81
C THR A 416 -20.17 6.52 -5.96
N LYS A 417 -19.27 7.51 -5.93
CA LYS A 417 -19.56 8.91 -6.24
C LYS A 417 -18.49 9.47 -7.16
N ASN A 418 -18.89 9.89 -8.33
CA ASN A 418 -17.98 10.37 -9.36
C ASN A 418 -17.32 11.69 -8.99
N TYR A 419 -16.03 11.82 -9.34
CA TYR A 419 -15.39 13.11 -9.55
C TYR A 419 -15.99 13.76 -10.80
N ASP A 420 -16.24 15.07 -10.76
CA ASP A 420 -16.87 15.79 -11.86
C ASP A 420 -15.93 15.92 -13.07
N MET A 421 -16.21 15.15 -14.11
CA MET A 421 -15.47 15.14 -15.37
C MET A 421 -16.10 16.02 -16.46
N SER A 422 -17.02 16.93 -16.13
CA SER A 422 -17.65 17.81 -17.09
C SER A 422 -16.64 18.70 -17.79
N PHE A 423 -16.80 18.85 -19.10
CA PHE A 423 -15.94 19.70 -19.92
C PHE A 423 -16.13 21.19 -19.58
N ARG A 424 -15.01 21.88 -19.33
CA ARG A 424 -14.92 23.31 -19.06
C ARG A 424 -13.75 23.97 -19.80
N GLY A 425 -13.17 23.23 -20.77
CA GLY A 425 -12.05 23.69 -21.57
C GLY A 425 -12.44 24.64 -22.71
N SER A 426 -11.51 24.95 -23.58
CA SER A 426 -11.75 25.72 -24.80
C SER A 426 -12.44 24.87 -25.86
N GLU A 427 -13.23 25.48 -26.76
CA GLU A 427 -13.88 24.77 -27.88
C GLU A 427 -12.88 24.03 -28.77
N GLU A 428 -11.63 24.51 -28.88
CA GLU A 428 -10.56 23.84 -29.64
C GLU A 428 -10.21 22.46 -29.05
N SER A 429 -10.32 22.28 -27.75
CA SER A 429 -10.03 21.03 -27.06
C SER A 429 -11.26 20.10 -26.94
N ARG A 430 -12.45 20.55 -27.36
CA ARG A 430 -13.70 19.81 -27.23
C ARG A 430 -13.72 18.50 -27.98
N ALA A 431 -13.27 18.50 -29.23
CA ALA A 431 -13.24 17.30 -30.05
C ALA A 431 -12.36 16.21 -29.43
N ALA A 432 -11.20 16.57 -28.87
CA ALA A 432 -10.29 15.63 -28.19
C ALA A 432 -10.91 15.06 -26.90
N TYR A 433 -11.67 15.86 -26.16
CA TYR A 433 -12.42 15.39 -25.00
C TYR A 433 -13.50 14.39 -25.39
N ASP A 434 -14.34 14.70 -26.41
CA ASP A 434 -15.43 13.82 -26.85
C ASP A 434 -14.86 12.50 -27.39
N GLU A 435 -13.76 12.52 -28.13
CA GLU A 435 -13.04 11.32 -28.58
C GLU A 435 -12.55 10.47 -27.40
N TYR A 436 -11.94 11.11 -26.41
CA TYR A 436 -11.46 10.41 -25.21
C TYR A 436 -12.61 9.74 -24.44
N MET A 437 -13.73 10.44 -24.24
CA MET A 437 -14.90 9.89 -23.56
C MET A 437 -15.51 8.70 -24.34
N ALA A 438 -15.49 8.76 -25.67
CA ALA A 438 -15.96 7.66 -26.51
C ALA A 438 -15.11 6.38 -26.32
N LEU A 439 -13.80 6.49 -26.04
CA LEU A 439 -12.94 5.33 -25.80
C LEU A 439 -13.35 4.52 -24.56
N SER A 440 -14.00 5.14 -23.58
CA SER A 440 -14.59 4.46 -22.41
C SER A 440 -16.04 4.03 -22.61
N GLY A 441 -16.60 4.21 -23.83
CA GLY A 441 -17.99 3.93 -24.17
C GLY A 441 -18.97 4.94 -23.59
N ASN A 442 -18.54 6.20 -23.37
CA ASN A 442 -19.36 7.28 -22.79
C ASN A 442 -20.05 6.86 -21.47
N ARG A 443 -19.35 6.14 -20.63
CA ARG A 443 -19.89 5.65 -19.36
C ARG A 443 -20.19 6.81 -18.42
N THR A 444 -21.29 6.70 -17.70
CA THR A 444 -21.72 7.67 -16.67
C THR A 444 -21.50 7.17 -15.25
N SER A 445 -21.09 5.90 -15.08
CA SER A 445 -20.81 5.29 -13.80
C SER A 445 -19.70 4.24 -13.93
N ASP A 446 -18.99 4.03 -12.84
CA ASP A 446 -18.01 2.98 -12.72
C ASP A 446 -18.64 1.59 -12.54
N ARG A 447 -17.82 0.55 -12.61
CA ARG A 447 -18.18 -0.85 -12.32
C ARG A 447 -17.16 -1.47 -11.38
N PRO A 448 -17.50 -2.59 -10.70
CA PRO A 448 -16.55 -3.27 -9.84
C PRO A 448 -15.27 -3.69 -10.55
N HIS A 449 -14.14 -3.28 -10.02
CA HIS A 449 -12.81 -3.75 -10.37
C HIS A 449 -12.47 -4.89 -9.41
N ILE A 450 -12.25 -6.09 -9.90
CA ILE A 450 -12.05 -7.29 -9.07
C ILE A 450 -10.73 -7.95 -9.45
N THR A 451 -10.00 -8.40 -8.45
CA THR A 451 -8.78 -9.16 -8.61
C THR A 451 -8.82 -10.43 -7.77
N VAL A 452 -8.04 -11.43 -8.18
CA VAL A 452 -7.83 -12.67 -7.44
C VAL A 452 -6.35 -12.99 -7.40
N GLY A 453 -5.91 -13.72 -6.38
CA GLY A 453 -4.50 -14.06 -6.28
C GLY A 453 -4.16 -15.02 -5.15
N ALA A 454 -2.87 -15.29 -5.05
CA ALA A 454 -2.30 -16.14 -4.00
C ALA A 454 -0.92 -15.65 -3.59
N GLY A 455 -0.46 -16.10 -2.42
CA GLY A 455 0.86 -15.75 -1.93
C GLY A 455 1.42 -16.69 -0.89
N LEU A 456 2.74 -16.55 -0.69
CA LEU A 456 3.51 -17.19 0.36
C LEU A 456 3.89 -16.18 1.42
N ARG A 457 3.91 -16.59 2.68
CA ARG A 457 4.32 -15.72 3.80
C ARG A 457 5.36 -16.40 4.66
N PHE A 458 6.38 -15.64 5.01
CA PHE A 458 7.33 -15.93 6.07
C PHE A 458 7.00 -15.04 7.26
N ILE A 459 6.83 -15.63 8.44
CA ILE A 459 6.45 -14.92 9.67
C ILE A 459 7.47 -15.25 10.74
N MET A 460 8.07 -14.23 11.35
CA MET A 460 9.02 -14.37 12.45
C MET A 460 8.56 -13.54 13.64
N ASN A 461 8.51 -14.14 14.82
CA ASN A 461 8.08 -13.55 16.10
C ASN A 461 6.72 -12.80 15.99
N GLN A 462 5.85 -13.23 15.07
CA GLN A 462 4.53 -12.70 14.76
C GLN A 462 4.48 -11.26 14.24
N ASN A 463 5.48 -10.43 14.51
CA ASN A 463 5.53 -9.02 14.12
C ASN A 463 6.30 -8.78 12.83
N PHE A 464 7.25 -9.65 12.51
CA PHE A 464 8.01 -9.58 11.28
C PHE A 464 7.43 -10.54 10.23
N ILE A 465 6.86 -9.98 9.17
CA ILE A 465 6.17 -10.73 8.13
C ILE A 465 6.70 -10.29 6.78
N VAL A 466 7.11 -11.25 5.95
CA VAL A 466 7.42 -11.02 4.54
C VAL A 466 6.45 -11.83 3.69
N ALA A 467 5.79 -11.16 2.76
CA ALA A 467 4.83 -11.77 1.85
C ALA A 467 5.30 -11.69 0.40
N PHE A 468 5.14 -12.79 -0.33
CA PHE A 468 5.35 -12.91 -1.77
C PHE A 468 4.01 -13.21 -2.40
N GLU A 469 3.42 -12.25 -3.09
CA GLU A 469 2.04 -12.33 -3.57
C GLU A 469 1.97 -12.06 -5.07
N TYR A 470 1.08 -12.78 -5.75
CA TYR A 470 0.75 -12.54 -7.15
C TYR A 470 -0.77 -12.36 -7.29
N GLY A 471 -1.18 -11.26 -7.91
CA GLY A 471 -2.58 -10.95 -8.18
C GLY A 471 -2.87 -10.75 -9.66
N LEU A 472 -4.09 -11.06 -10.07
CA LEU A 472 -4.60 -10.93 -11.43
C LEU A 472 -5.94 -10.19 -11.44
N PRO A 473 -6.12 -9.15 -12.27
CA PRO A 473 -7.42 -8.52 -12.45
C PRO A 473 -8.35 -9.37 -13.33
N ILE A 474 -9.62 -9.51 -12.91
CA ILE A 474 -10.62 -10.27 -13.66
C ILE A 474 -10.99 -9.55 -14.97
N SER A 475 -10.86 -8.23 -15.03
CA SER A 475 -11.07 -7.45 -16.27
C SER A 475 -10.26 -7.95 -17.47
N ARG A 476 -9.13 -8.63 -17.21
CA ARG A 476 -8.33 -9.29 -18.26
C ARG A 476 -9.13 -10.32 -19.09
N PHE A 477 -10.11 -10.96 -18.48
CA PHE A 477 -10.93 -12.01 -19.09
C PHE A 477 -12.30 -11.50 -19.54
N SER A 478 -12.55 -10.19 -19.44
CA SER A 478 -13.83 -9.59 -19.83
C SER A 478 -14.06 -9.70 -21.34
N SER A 479 -15.30 -9.99 -21.71
CA SER A 479 -15.79 -9.88 -23.09
C SER A 479 -16.14 -8.44 -23.49
N ASP A 480 -16.34 -7.54 -22.52
CA ASP A 480 -16.59 -6.13 -22.76
C ASP A 480 -15.28 -5.44 -23.22
N PRO A 481 -15.20 -4.94 -24.47
CA PRO A 481 -13.98 -4.34 -25.02
C PRO A 481 -13.55 -3.08 -24.26
N PHE A 482 -14.50 -2.36 -23.63
CA PHE A 482 -14.22 -1.15 -22.84
C PHE A 482 -13.70 -1.45 -21.43
N ILE A 483 -13.73 -2.69 -20.97
CA ILE A 483 -13.25 -3.13 -19.67
C ILE A 483 -12.01 -4.01 -19.80
N LYS A 484 -11.90 -4.74 -20.90
CA LYS A 484 -10.82 -5.71 -21.12
C LYS A 484 -9.44 -5.09 -20.94
N ASN A 485 -8.63 -5.66 -20.03
CA ASN A 485 -7.27 -5.22 -19.69
C ASN A 485 -7.15 -3.80 -19.11
N GLN A 486 -8.25 -3.14 -18.74
CA GLN A 486 -8.22 -1.77 -18.22
C GLN A 486 -7.55 -1.67 -16.82
N ASP A 487 -7.47 -2.77 -16.08
CA ASP A 487 -6.84 -2.83 -14.75
C ASP A 487 -5.41 -3.37 -14.78
N GLY A 488 -4.89 -3.62 -15.98
CA GLY A 488 -3.55 -4.19 -16.18
C GLY A 488 -3.55 -5.71 -16.34
N ASN A 489 -2.35 -6.31 -16.22
CA ASN A 489 -2.10 -7.73 -16.52
C ASN A 489 -1.83 -8.59 -15.27
N GLY A 490 -2.00 -8.04 -14.10
CA GLY A 490 -1.54 -8.65 -12.85
C GLY A 490 -0.13 -8.24 -12.48
N ALA A 491 0.20 -8.43 -11.19
CA ALA A 491 1.48 -8.02 -10.64
C ALA A 491 1.96 -8.97 -9.54
N PHE A 492 3.27 -9.07 -9.41
CA PHE A 492 3.96 -9.75 -8.32
C PHE A 492 4.48 -8.73 -7.32
N TYR A 493 4.33 -9.03 -6.03
CA TYR A 493 4.71 -8.15 -4.94
C TYR A 493 5.58 -8.88 -3.92
N ILE A 494 6.51 -8.13 -3.32
CA ILE A 494 7.21 -8.52 -2.10
C ILE A 494 6.89 -7.44 -1.07
N ASN A 495 6.22 -7.82 0.02
CA ASN A 495 5.69 -6.90 1.02
C ASN A 495 6.14 -7.25 2.42
N THR A 496 6.06 -6.28 3.33
CA THR A 496 6.16 -6.49 4.78
C THR A 496 4.79 -6.32 5.44
N GLY A 497 4.46 -7.20 6.39
CA GLY A 497 3.17 -7.19 7.09
C GLY A 497 2.03 -7.91 6.36
N TYR A 498 0.87 -7.92 7.00
CA TYR A 498 -0.40 -8.26 6.35
C TYR A 498 -0.98 -7.00 5.69
N LEU A 499 -1.83 -7.19 4.69
CA LEU A 499 -2.53 -6.07 4.05
C LEU A 499 -3.51 -5.40 5.04
N PHE A 500 -4.12 -6.20 5.92
CA PHE A 500 -5.06 -5.78 6.97
C PHE A 500 -5.09 -6.78 8.11
#